data_1192c0b5ae86c90432fb7922cdf3cd3c
#
_entry.id   1192c0b5ae86c90432fb7922cdf3cd3c
#
_cell.length_a   1.000
_cell.length_b   1.000
_cell.length_c   1.000
_cell.angle_alpha   90.00
_cell.angle_beta   90.00
_cell.angle_gamma   90.00
#
_symmetry.space_group_name_H-M   'P 1'
#
loop_
_entity.id
_entity.type
_entity.pdbx_description
1 polymer ?
#
loop_
_entity_poly.entity_id
_entity_poly.type
_entity_poly.pdbx_seq_one_letter_code
_entity_poly.pdbx_strand_id
1 'polypeptide(L)'
;MTHDLLILILLVVVVLTGSALCSGVEAALLSVNPVRVVELAGRSKPVAGARRLAQLRQRLGRTLSVLVIANNGFNIFGSLMLGGYAAWLFEDMGISAVALPLFSIGLTVLVILLGEILPKAIGTRLALPVSLASAPVLHLLGVLMRPLVLLLER
;
A
#
# COMPACT_ATOMS: atom_id res chain seq x y z
N MET A 1 17.49 22.02 11.12
CA MET A 1 18.07 21.64 9.81
C MET A 1 18.26 20.12 9.63
N THR A 2 19.12 19.44 10.38
CA THR A 2 19.29 17.98 10.26
C THR A 2 18.04 17.19 10.65
N HIS A 3 17.34 17.60 11.72
CA HIS A 3 16.08 16.96 12.15
C HIS A 3 14.98 17.11 11.12
N ASP A 4 14.84 18.25 10.48
CA ASP A 4 13.77 18.54 9.53
C ASP A 4 13.96 17.74 8.24
N LEU A 5 15.21 17.62 7.77
CA LEU A 5 15.54 16.75 6.66
C LEU A 5 15.28 15.27 6.98
N LEU A 6 15.58 14.82 8.20
CA LEU A 6 15.27 13.46 8.64
C LEU A 6 13.77 13.20 8.66
N ILE A 7 12.95 14.16 9.12
CA ILE A 7 11.49 14.06 9.10
C ILE A 7 10.99 13.95 7.65
N LEU A 8 11.49 14.79 6.74
CA LEU A 8 11.13 14.73 5.32
C LEU A 8 11.44 13.35 4.71
N ILE A 9 12.64 12.85 4.94
CA ILE A 9 13.06 11.51 4.47
C ILE A 9 12.19 10.43 5.07
N LEU A 10 11.90 10.48 6.37
CA LEU A 10 11.04 9.51 7.04
C LEU A 10 9.62 9.52 6.44
N LEU A 11 9.05 10.68 6.18
CA LEU A 11 7.74 10.82 5.54
C LEU A 11 7.75 10.20 4.12
N VAL A 12 8.80 10.46 3.32
CA VAL A 12 8.96 9.83 1.99
C VAL A 12 8.99 8.31 2.13
N VAL A 13 9.78 7.77 3.05
CA VAL A 13 9.90 6.32 3.27
C VAL A 13 8.56 5.72 3.71
N VAL A 14 7.82 6.37 4.60
CA VAL A 14 6.51 5.90 5.06
C VAL A 14 5.50 5.86 3.92
N VAL A 15 5.41 6.92 3.12
CA VAL A 15 4.49 6.99 1.97
C VAL A 15 4.84 5.93 0.92
N LEU A 16 6.11 5.83 0.53
CA LEU A 16 6.55 4.83 -0.45
C LEU A 16 6.31 3.40 0.03
N THR A 17 6.63 3.11 1.29
CA THR A 17 6.45 1.76 1.86
C THR A 17 4.96 1.41 1.96
N GLY A 18 4.12 2.34 2.43
CA GLY A 18 2.67 2.13 2.52
C GLY A 18 2.04 1.87 1.15
N SER A 19 2.37 2.68 0.15
CA SER A 19 1.92 2.51 -1.23
C SER A 19 2.43 1.19 -1.83
N ALA A 20 3.72 0.88 -1.66
CA ALA A 20 4.33 -0.35 -2.16
C ALA A 20 3.69 -1.61 -1.58
N LEU A 21 3.43 -1.63 -0.27
CA LEU A 21 2.75 -2.75 0.39
C LEU A 21 1.34 -2.94 -0.16
N CYS A 22 0.55 -1.89 -0.28
CA CYS A 22 -0.80 -1.96 -0.83
C CYS A 22 -0.81 -2.47 -2.27
N SER A 23 0.03 -1.90 -3.13
CA SER A 23 0.14 -2.26 -4.55
C SER A 23 0.65 -3.69 -4.76
N GLY A 24 1.67 -4.09 -4.00
CA GLY A 24 2.22 -5.45 -4.08
C GLY A 24 1.23 -6.52 -3.61
N VAL A 25 0.50 -6.24 -2.53
CA VAL A 25 -0.53 -7.15 -2.00
C VAL A 25 -1.72 -7.25 -2.95
N GLU A 26 -2.16 -6.14 -3.54
CA GLU A 26 -3.21 -6.12 -4.56
C GLU A 26 -2.87 -7.04 -5.73
N ALA A 27 -1.67 -6.86 -6.30
CA ALA A 27 -1.20 -7.67 -7.42
C ALA A 27 -1.06 -9.16 -7.04
N ALA A 28 -0.61 -9.45 -5.83
CA ALA A 28 -0.51 -10.82 -5.32
C ALA A 28 -1.88 -11.49 -5.18
N LEU A 29 -2.87 -10.79 -4.60
CA LEU A 29 -4.23 -11.31 -4.46
C LEU A 29 -4.91 -11.59 -5.79
N LEU A 30 -4.67 -10.75 -6.80
CA LEU A 30 -5.22 -10.95 -8.14
C LEU A 30 -4.56 -12.15 -8.85
N SER A 31 -3.27 -12.38 -8.61
CA SER A 31 -2.47 -13.38 -9.30
C SER A 31 -2.45 -14.75 -8.62
N VAL A 32 -2.79 -14.84 -7.31
CA VAL A 32 -2.75 -16.11 -6.59
C VAL A 32 -3.81 -17.10 -7.09
N ASN A 33 -3.40 -18.36 -7.31
CA ASN A 33 -4.31 -19.43 -7.75
C ASN A 33 -5.33 -19.76 -6.65
N PRO A 34 -6.65 -19.59 -6.91
CA PRO A 34 -7.70 -19.82 -5.91
C PRO A 34 -7.78 -21.29 -5.46
N VAL A 35 -7.56 -22.25 -6.36
CA VAL A 35 -7.61 -23.69 -6.04
C VAL A 35 -6.52 -24.03 -5.04
N ARG A 36 -5.32 -23.49 -5.23
CA ARG A 36 -4.19 -23.70 -4.31
C ARG A 36 -4.47 -23.12 -2.91
N VAL A 37 -5.13 -21.97 -2.84
CA VAL A 37 -5.52 -21.35 -1.56
C VAL A 37 -6.51 -22.23 -0.79
N VAL A 38 -7.54 -22.77 -1.49
CA VAL A 38 -8.53 -23.66 -0.89
C VAL A 38 -7.88 -24.98 -0.43
N GLU A 39 -7.00 -25.56 -1.23
CA GLU A 39 -6.24 -26.76 -0.85
C GLU A 39 -5.45 -26.54 0.45
N LEU A 40 -4.70 -25.41 0.53
CA LEU A 40 -3.88 -25.10 1.71
C LEU A 40 -4.73 -24.81 2.96
N ALA A 41 -5.92 -24.24 2.78
CA ALA A 41 -6.85 -23.98 3.87
C ALA A 41 -7.54 -25.24 4.40
N GLY A 42 -7.77 -26.24 3.52
CA GLY A 42 -8.45 -27.49 3.82
C GLY A 42 -7.56 -28.61 4.40
N ARG A 43 -6.25 -28.42 4.51
CA ARG A 43 -5.32 -29.40 5.10
C ARG A 43 -5.64 -29.61 6.59
N SER A 44 -5.36 -30.82 7.10
CA SER A 44 -5.49 -31.14 8.52
C SER A 44 -4.67 -30.19 9.42
N LYS A 45 -3.49 -29.75 8.92
CA LYS A 45 -2.71 -28.65 9.49
C LYS A 45 -2.62 -27.53 8.45
N PRO A 46 -3.53 -26.54 8.49
CA PRO A 46 -3.54 -25.45 7.51
C PRO A 46 -2.28 -24.62 7.58
N VAL A 47 -1.82 -24.14 6.42
CA VAL A 47 -0.73 -23.18 6.36
C VAL A 47 -1.18 -21.86 6.99
N ALA A 48 -0.27 -21.19 7.70
CA ALA A 48 -0.55 -19.91 8.33
C ALA A 48 -1.13 -18.91 7.33
N GLY A 49 -2.23 -18.26 7.69
CA GLY A 49 -2.93 -17.31 6.82
C GLY A 49 -3.88 -17.93 5.78
N ALA A 50 -3.76 -19.23 5.44
CA ALA A 50 -4.52 -19.83 4.34
C ALA A 50 -6.05 -19.75 4.53
N ARG A 51 -6.55 -20.03 5.74
CA ARG A 51 -8.00 -19.92 6.04
C ARG A 51 -8.51 -18.49 5.88
N ARG A 52 -7.74 -17.50 6.38
CA ARG A 52 -8.09 -16.08 6.24
C ARG A 52 -8.03 -15.64 4.78
N LEU A 53 -7.02 -16.07 4.05
CA LEU A 53 -6.88 -15.78 2.62
C LEU A 53 -8.06 -16.36 1.82
N ALA A 54 -8.50 -17.59 2.11
CA ALA A 54 -9.67 -18.18 1.48
C ALA A 54 -10.95 -17.35 1.74
N GLN A 55 -11.15 -16.87 2.97
CA GLN A 55 -12.28 -15.99 3.30
C GLN A 55 -12.21 -14.64 2.58
N LEU A 56 -11.03 -14.02 2.52
CA LEU A 56 -10.82 -12.75 1.81
C LEU A 56 -11.09 -12.89 0.30
N ARG A 57 -10.72 -14.03 -0.28
CA ARG A 57 -10.99 -14.30 -1.69
C ARG A 57 -12.46 -14.55 -2.01
N GLN A 58 -13.26 -15.09 -1.07
CA GLN A 58 -14.71 -15.18 -1.26
C GLN A 58 -15.37 -13.79 -1.40
N ARG A 59 -14.73 -12.76 -0.86
CA ARG A 59 -15.19 -11.36 -0.93
C ARG A 59 -14.11 -10.47 -1.58
N LEU A 60 -13.56 -10.94 -2.70
CA LEU A 60 -12.40 -10.33 -3.34
C LEU A 60 -12.64 -8.85 -3.69
N GLY A 61 -13.80 -8.50 -4.25
CA GLY A 61 -14.14 -7.13 -4.57
C GLY A 61 -14.02 -6.20 -3.36
N ARG A 62 -14.62 -6.59 -2.23
CA ARG A 62 -14.51 -5.82 -0.97
C ARG A 62 -13.07 -5.70 -0.48
N THR A 63 -12.30 -6.80 -0.57
CA THR A 63 -10.89 -6.81 -0.15
C THR A 63 -10.05 -5.86 -1.01
N LEU A 64 -10.29 -5.85 -2.33
CA LEU A 64 -9.63 -4.92 -3.25
C LEU A 64 -10.04 -3.47 -3.00
N SER A 65 -11.31 -3.19 -2.74
CA SER A 65 -11.77 -1.83 -2.38
C SER A 65 -11.04 -1.29 -1.16
N VAL A 66 -10.85 -2.11 -0.11
CA VAL A 66 -10.07 -1.73 1.08
C VAL A 66 -8.63 -1.39 0.72
N LEU A 67 -7.98 -2.18 -0.13
CA LEU A 67 -6.61 -1.94 -0.58
C LEU A 67 -6.49 -0.66 -1.41
N VAL A 68 -7.41 -0.44 -2.34
CA VAL A 68 -7.44 0.77 -3.18
C VAL A 68 -7.63 2.02 -2.32
N ILE A 69 -8.53 1.98 -1.34
CA ILE A 69 -8.74 3.10 -0.42
C ILE A 69 -7.47 3.36 0.41
N ALA A 70 -6.84 2.31 0.94
CA ALA A 70 -5.60 2.45 1.70
C ALA A 70 -4.45 2.99 0.84
N ASN A 71 -4.28 2.48 -0.38
CA ASN A 71 -3.26 2.94 -1.31
C ASN A 71 -3.45 4.42 -1.69
N ASN A 72 -4.68 4.82 -2.03
CA ASN A 72 -5.02 6.20 -2.30
C ASN A 72 -4.81 7.10 -1.07
N GLY A 73 -5.08 6.59 0.12
CA GLY A 73 -4.77 7.27 1.37
C GLY A 73 -3.28 7.59 1.48
N PHE A 74 -2.40 6.61 1.29
CA PHE A 74 -0.95 6.84 1.29
C PHE A 74 -0.51 7.81 0.19
N ASN A 75 -1.03 7.65 -1.02
CA ASN A 75 -0.61 8.48 -2.16
C ASN A 75 -1.14 9.92 -2.05
N ILE A 76 -2.42 10.14 -1.75
CA ILE A 76 -3.01 11.47 -1.72
C ILE A 76 -2.62 12.22 -0.44
N PHE A 77 -2.92 11.66 0.74
CA PHE A 77 -2.56 12.31 2.00
C PHE A 77 -1.05 12.41 2.19
N GLY A 78 -0.34 11.34 1.84
CA GLY A 78 1.12 11.32 1.92
C GLY A 78 1.75 12.39 1.06
N SER A 79 1.34 12.52 -0.20
CA SER A 79 1.86 13.54 -1.12
C SER A 79 1.49 14.96 -0.67
N LEU A 80 0.27 15.16 -0.13
CA LEU A 80 -0.13 16.46 0.41
C LEU A 80 0.72 16.87 1.62
N MET A 81 0.93 15.95 2.57
CA MET A 81 1.78 16.20 3.74
C MET A 81 3.24 16.44 3.34
N LEU A 82 3.77 15.63 2.44
CA LEU A 82 5.14 15.78 1.92
C LEU A 82 5.33 17.09 1.18
N GLY A 83 4.40 17.46 0.30
CA GLY A 83 4.45 18.72 -0.43
C GLY A 83 4.40 19.95 0.48
N GLY A 84 3.49 19.93 1.47
CA GLY A 84 3.36 21.01 2.45
C GLY A 84 4.60 21.14 3.34
N TYR A 85 5.12 20.02 3.84
CA TYR A 85 6.32 20.01 4.66
C TYR A 85 7.57 20.42 3.88
N ALA A 86 7.72 19.93 2.65
CA ALA A 86 8.83 20.31 1.78
C ALA A 86 8.78 21.79 1.41
N ALA A 87 7.60 22.35 1.14
CA ALA A 87 7.44 23.77 0.83
C ALA A 87 7.91 24.65 2.00
N TRP A 88 7.42 24.34 3.20
CA TRP A 88 7.83 25.05 4.42
C TRP A 88 9.34 24.93 4.66
N LEU A 89 9.91 23.73 4.55
CA LEU A 89 11.33 23.48 4.81
C LEU A 89 12.22 24.20 3.79
N PHE A 90 11.86 24.19 2.51
CA PHE A 90 12.64 24.84 1.46
C PHE A 90 12.61 26.37 1.59
N GLU A 91 11.49 26.94 2.03
CA GLU A 91 11.37 28.36 2.34
C GLU A 91 12.26 28.73 3.52
N ASP A 92 12.21 27.97 4.62
CA ASP A 92 13.04 28.18 5.83
C ASP A 92 14.54 28.09 5.53
N MET A 93 14.92 27.20 4.61
CA MET A 93 16.31 27.04 4.16
C MET A 93 16.74 28.06 3.11
N GLY A 94 15.87 28.94 2.65
CA GLY A 94 16.15 29.90 1.57
C GLY A 94 16.44 29.23 0.22
N ILE A 95 15.91 28.02 -0.02
CA ILE A 95 16.12 27.26 -1.26
C ILE A 95 15.27 27.89 -2.38
N SER A 96 15.82 27.92 -3.60
CA SER A 96 15.14 28.46 -4.78
C SER A 96 13.74 27.89 -4.98
N ALA A 97 12.77 28.74 -5.37
CA ALA A 97 11.39 28.36 -5.68
C ALA A 97 11.25 27.23 -6.72
N VAL A 98 12.29 26.99 -7.52
CA VAL A 98 12.32 25.90 -8.51
C VAL A 98 12.53 24.52 -7.85
N ALA A 99 13.05 24.47 -6.63
CA ALA A 99 13.36 23.21 -5.94
C ALA A 99 12.10 22.41 -5.60
N LEU A 100 11.00 23.05 -5.23
CA LEU A 100 9.75 22.37 -4.87
C LEU A 100 9.10 21.65 -6.06
N PRO A 101 8.94 22.25 -7.25
CA PRO A 101 8.50 21.54 -8.44
C PRO A 101 9.39 20.36 -8.81
N LEU A 102 10.72 20.52 -8.78
CA LEU A 102 11.67 19.44 -9.07
C LEU A 102 11.55 18.29 -8.06
N PHE A 103 11.45 18.62 -6.77
CA PHE A 103 11.18 17.62 -5.72
C PHE A 103 9.88 16.87 -5.98
N SER A 104 8.79 17.57 -6.34
CA SER A 104 7.49 16.98 -6.60
C SER A 104 7.52 16.04 -7.82
N ILE A 105 8.22 16.41 -8.89
CA ILE A 105 8.43 15.54 -10.06
C ILE A 105 9.22 14.30 -9.65
N GLY A 106 10.33 14.46 -8.94
CA GLY A 106 11.15 13.35 -8.45
C GLY A 106 10.36 12.41 -7.54
N LEU A 107 9.59 12.95 -6.61
CA LEU A 107 8.72 12.18 -5.73
C LEU A 107 7.66 11.39 -6.52
N THR A 108 7.02 12.02 -7.50
CA THR A 108 6.04 11.36 -8.37
C THR A 108 6.66 10.17 -9.10
N VAL A 109 7.85 10.33 -9.69
CA VAL A 109 8.57 9.24 -10.35
C VAL A 109 8.90 8.11 -9.36
N LEU A 110 9.36 8.46 -8.15
CA LEU A 110 9.66 7.47 -7.09
C LEU A 110 8.40 6.70 -6.67
N VAL A 111 7.26 7.39 -6.46
CA VAL A 111 5.99 6.75 -6.09
C VAL A 111 5.54 5.79 -7.19
N ILE A 112 5.60 6.19 -8.45
CA ILE A 112 5.21 5.32 -9.56
C ILE A 112 6.13 4.10 -9.65
N LEU A 113 7.44 4.28 -9.61
CA LEU A 113 8.40 3.19 -9.79
C LEU A 113 8.45 2.27 -8.57
N LEU A 114 8.67 2.83 -7.37
CA LEU A 114 8.91 2.08 -6.15
C LEU A 114 7.62 1.80 -5.36
N GLY A 115 6.60 2.65 -5.49
CA GLY A 115 5.30 2.49 -4.83
C GLY A 115 4.30 1.63 -5.61
N GLU A 116 4.42 1.57 -6.95
CA GLU A 116 3.43 0.85 -7.76
C GLU A 116 4.05 -0.21 -8.69
N ILE A 117 4.92 0.17 -9.64
CA ILE A 117 5.36 -0.75 -10.71
C ILE A 117 6.16 -1.91 -10.13
N LEU A 118 7.22 -1.62 -9.38
CA LEU A 118 8.10 -2.63 -8.81
C LEU A 118 7.38 -3.55 -7.82
N PRO A 119 6.59 -3.03 -6.85
CA PRO A 119 5.83 -3.87 -5.93
C PRO A 119 4.79 -4.76 -6.63
N LYS A 120 4.09 -4.26 -7.65
CA LYS A 120 3.16 -5.08 -8.45
C LYS A 120 3.88 -6.21 -9.17
N ALA A 121 5.04 -5.94 -9.76
CA ALA A 121 5.85 -6.98 -10.41
C ALA A 121 6.34 -8.06 -9.42
N ILE A 122 6.74 -7.67 -8.21
CA ILE A 122 7.11 -8.60 -7.13
C ILE A 122 5.89 -9.35 -6.62
N GLY A 123 4.78 -8.66 -6.37
CA GLY A 123 3.52 -9.23 -5.90
C GLY A 123 2.97 -10.30 -6.83
N THR A 124 3.02 -10.09 -8.14
CA THR A 124 2.60 -11.10 -9.14
C THR A 124 3.51 -12.33 -9.13
N ARG A 125 4.82 -12.14 -9.04
CA ARG A 125 5.79 -13.25 -9.01
C ARG A 125 5.71 -14.06 -7.71
N LEU A 126 5.50 -13.40 -6.59
CA LEU A 126 5.42 -13.99 -5.25
C LEU A 126 3.96 -14.04 -4.74
N ALA A 127 3.00 -14.29 -5.63
CA ALA A 127 1.58 -14.17 -5.33
C ALA A 127 1.14 -14.96 -4.09
N LEU A 128 1.52 -16.23 -3.98
CA LEU A 128 1.11 -17.07 -2.86
C LEU A 128 1.74 -16.64 -1.52
N PRO A 129 3.07 -16.52 -1.37
CA PRO A 129 3.65 -16.13 -0.09
C PRO A 129 3.23 -14.73 0.35
N VAL A 130 3.15 -13.76 -0.56
CA VAL A 130 2.71 -12.39 -0.24
C VAL A 130 1.25 -12.39 0.21
N SER A 131 0.35 -13.09 -0.49
CA SER A 131 -1.06 -13.17 -0.10
C SER A 131 -1.26 -13.88 1.25
N LEU A 132 -0.49 -14.92 1.56
CA LEU A 132 -0.57 -15.62 2.84
C LEU A 132 -0.08 -14.72 3.99
N ALA A 133 1.04 -14.04 3.80
CA ALA A 133 1.62 -13.15 4.80
C ALA A 133 0.74 -11.92 5.07
N SER A 134 0.12 -11.35 4.04
CA SER A 134 -0.74 -10.17 4.17
C SER A 134 -2.17 -10.48 4.67
N ALA A 135 -2.64 -11.72 4.60
CA ALA A 135 -4.00 -12.09 4.97
C ALA A 135 -4.44 -11.64 6.37
N PRO A 136 -3.65 -11.72 7.45
CA PRO A 136 -4.06 -11.22 8.76
C PRO A 136 -4.21 -9.70 8.80
N VAL A 137 -3.32 -8.95 8.15
CA VAL A 137 -3.37 -7.48 8.08
C VAL A 137 -4.58 -7.02 7.27
N LEU A 138 -4.84 -7.67 6.14
CA LEU A 138 -6.01 -7.38 5.31
C LEU A 138 -7.34 -7.65 6.03
N HIS A 139 -7.39 -8.71 6.83
CA HIS A 139 -8.57 -9.01 7.65
C HIS A 139 -8.83 -7.86 8.65
N LEU A 140 -7.78 -7.39 9.33
CA LEU A 140 -7.87 -6.27 10.28
C LEU A 140 -8.29 -4.99 9.59
N LEU A 141 -7.67 -4.63 8.45
CA LEU A 141 -8.04 -3.47 7.65
C LEU A 141 -9.48 -3.56 7.15
N GLY A 142 -9.93 -4.74 6.71
CA GLY A 142 -11.30 -4.97 6.28
C GLY A 142 -12.33 -4.78 7.39
N VAL A 143 -11.99 -5.12 8.65
CA VAL A 143 -12.84 -4.85 9.81
C VAL A 143 -12.88 -3.36 10.11
N LEU A 144 -11.73 -2.69 10.12
CA LEU A 144 -11.61 -1.25 10.42
C LEU A 144 -12.33 -0.39 9.38
N MET A 145 -12.19 -0.73 8.10
CA MET A 145 -12.79 0.01 6.99
C MET A 145 -14.22 -0.44 6.64
N ARG A 146 -14.78 -1.39 7.40
CA ARG A 146 -16.14 -1.90 7.17
C ARG A 146 -17.21 -0.81 7.03
N PRO A 147 -17.28 0.23 7.91
CA PRO A 147 -18.29 1.28 7.78
C PRO A 147 -18.15 2.06 6.47
N LEU A 148 -16.93 2.34 6.03
CA LEU A 148 -16.65 3.08 4.80
C LEU A 148 -17.02 2.25 3.56
N VAL A 149 -16.66 0.97 3.54
CA VAL A 149 -16.97 0.07 2.41
C VAL A 149 -18.48 -0.16 2.29
N LEU A 150 -19.22 -0.29 3.41
CA LEU A 150 -20.67 -0.41 3.41
C LEU A 150 -21.39 0.84 2.86
N LEU A 151 -20.79 2.02 3.02
CA LEU A 151 -21.31 3.25 2.45
C LEU A 151 -21.18 3.28 0.92
N LEU A 152 -20.11 2.69 0.37
CA LEU A 152 -19.83 2.64 -1.07
C LEU A 152 -20.58 1.51 -1.80
N GLU A 153 -21.03 0.48 -1.07
CA GLU A 153 -21.77 -0.66 -1.64
C GLU A 153 -23.30 -0.42 -1.69
N ARG A 154 -23.80 0.76 -1.25
CA ARG A 154 -25.21 1.19 -1.36
C ARG A 154 -25.47 1.99 -2.63
#